data_48f563f50838333808034629a107ba1b
#
_entry.id   48f563f50838333808034629a107ba1b
#
_cell.length_a   1.000
_cell.length_b   1.000
_cell.length_c   1.000
_cell.angle_alpha   90.00
_cell.angle_beta   90.00
_cell.angle_gamma   90.00
#
_symmetry.space_group_name_H-M   'P 1'
#
loop_
_entity.id
_entity.type
_entity.pdbx_description
1 polymer ?
#
loop_
_entity_poly.entity_id
_entity_poly.type
_entity_poly.pdbx_seq_one_letter_code
_entity_poly.pdbx_strand_id
1 'polypeptide(L)'
;KEYLVKTGLCYETDDGRLRDRFWGRVMFPVHTLSGKVVAFGGRVLSTENKKLAKYVNSPESEIYHKSNELYGIYFAKQAIVKQDRCFLVEGYTDVISMHQSGVENVVASSGTSLTPGQIRLIHRFTNNITVLYDGDMAGIKASIRGIDMLLEEGMNIKVCLLPDGDDPDSFARKHNATEFQQFIKEHETDFIRFKTNLLLEDAGKDPIKRAELINNIVQSISVIPEAIVRDVYIKECGQLLRVEDKLLVSEVAKRREIQAEKENKPTLNTVSYTH
;
A
#
# COMPACT_ATOMS: atom_id res chain seq x y z
N LYS A 1 -6.72 -5.15 -34.87
CA LYS A 1 -7.19 -6.25 -34.04
C LYS A 1 -6.11 -6.63 -33.01
N GLU A 2 -4.91 -6.96 -33.46
CA GLU A 2 -3.79 -7.44 -32.63
C GLU A 2 -3.47 -6.51 -31.46
N TYR A 3 -3.26 -5.22 -31.71
CA TYR A 3 -2.93 -4.25 -30.65
C TYR A 3 -4.04 -4.06 -29.61
N LEU A 4 -5.31 -4.17 -29.98
CA LEU A 4 -6.43 -4.08 -29.05
C LEU A 4 -6.41 -5.24 -28.04
N VAL A 5 -5.99 -6.43 -28.47
CA VAL A 5 -5.84 -7.60 -27.59
C VAL A 5 -4.56 -7.49 -26.78
N LYS A 6 -3.41 -7.15 -27.39
CA LYS A 6 -2.11 -6.98 -26.70
C LYS A 6 -2.14 -5.94 -25.60
N THR A 7 -2.86 -4.83 -25.78
CA THR A 7 -3.04 -3.78 -24.75
C THR A 7 -4.14 -4.10 -23.74
N GLY A 8 -4.87 -5.21 -23.92
CA GLY A 8 -5.95 -5.61 -23.03
C GLY A 8 -7.22 -4.75 -23.10
N LEU A 9 -7.37 -3.90 -24.10
CA LEU A 9 -8.61 -3.16 -24.36
C LEU A 9 -9.75 -4.08 -24.79
N CYS A 10 -9.41 -5.11 -25.54
CA CYS A 10 -10.33 -6.16 -25.98
C CYS A 10 -9.78 -7.53 -25.57
N TYR A 11 -10.65 -8.51 -25.54
CA TYR A 11 -10.29 -9.91 -25.45
C TYR A 11 -11.01 -10.70 -26.56
N GLU A 12 -10.43 -11.81 -26.98
CA GLU A 12 -11.01 -12.72 -27.94
C GLU A 12 -11.76 -13.82 -27.20
N THR A 13 -13.01 -14.05 -27.58
CA THR A 13 -13.82 -15.14 -27.05
C THR A 13 -13.50 -16.44 -27.80
N ASP A 14 -13.90 -17.60 -27.25
CA ASP A 14 -13.61 -18.93 -27.82
C ASP A 14 -14.13 -19.10 -29.27
N ASP A 15 -15.15 -18.32 -29.64
CA ASP A 15 -15.70 -18.27 -31.02
C ASP A 15 -14.98 -17.26 -31.93
N GLY A 16 -13.84 -16.71 -31.51
CA GLY A 16 -12.99 -15.78 -32.25
C GLY A 16 -13.51 -14.35 -32.38
N ARG A 17 -14.55 -13.98 -31.62
CA ARG A 17 -15.08 -12.62 -31.61
C ARG A 17 -14.31 -11.73 -30.65
N LEU A 18 -14.10 -10.47 -31.05
CA LEU A 18 -13.58 -9.46 -30.16
C LEU A 18 -14.69 -8.90 -29.25
N ARG A 19 -14.38 -8.80 -27.95
CA ARG A 19 -15.22 -8.15 -26.95
C ARG A 19 -14.44 -7.03 -26.28
N ASP A 20 -15.11 -5.88 -26.06
CA ASP A 20 -14.59 -4.79 -25.25
C ASP A 20 -14.51 -5.23 -23.79
N ARG A 21 -13.33 -5.07 -23.19
CA ARG A 21 -13.09 -5.38 -21.76
C ARG A 21 -13.83 -4.41 -20.84
N PHE A 22 -14.02 -3.19 -21.26
CA PHE A 22 -14.49 -2.08 -20.43
C PHE A 22 -15.92 -1.62 -20.79
N TRP A 23 -16.67 -2.46 -21.52
CA TRP A 23 -18.03 -2.14 -21.92
C TRP A 23 -18.89 -1.67 -20.74
N GLY A 24 -19.56 -0.50 -20.91
CA GLY A 24 -20.45 0.08 -19.89
C GLY A 24 -19.74 0.58 -18.62
N ARG A 25 -18.45 0.94 -18.72
CA ARG A 25 -17.64 1.39 -17.58
C ARG A 25 -17.08 2.80 -17.77
N VAL A 26 -16.95 3.52 -16.66
CA VAL A 26 -16.08 4.70 -16.62
C VAL A 26 -14.63 4.25 -16.63
N MET A 27 -13.82 4.86 -17.49
CA MET A 27 -12.42 4.51 -17.72
C MET A 27 -11.48 5.41 -16.92
N PHE A 28 -10.52 4.80 -16.21
CA PHE A 28 -9.46 5.49 -15.46
C PHE A 28 -8.13 5.18 -16.13
N PRO A 29 -7.51 6.13 -16.87
CA PRO A 29 -6.24 5.88 -17.53
C PRO A 29 -5.10 5.82 -16.50
N VAL A 30 -4.27 4.78 -16.60
CA VAL A 30 -3.05 4.62 -15.81
C VAL A 30 -1.88 5.19 -16.59
N HIS A 31 -1.16 6.13 -15.99
CA HIS A 31 -0.05 6.84 -16.60
C HIS A 31 1.28 6.38 -16.02
N THR A 32 2.27 6.24 -16.89
CA THR A 32 3.68 6.16 -16.47
C THR A 32 4.14 7.48 -15.84
N LEU A 33 5.32 7.49 -15.23
CA LEU A 33 5.96 8.73 -14.74
C LEU A 33 6.16 9.80 -15.82
N SER A 34 6.27 9.39 -17.09
CA SER A 34 6.41 10.31 -18.24
C SER A 34 5.07 10.82 -18.79
N GLY A 35 3.93 10.36 -18.25
CA GLY A 35 2.58 10.77 -18.66
C GLY A 35 2.00 9.97 -19.84
N LYS A 36 2.64 8.87 -20.25
CA LYS A 36 2.08 7.97 -21.28
C LYS A 36 1.04 7.06 -20.64
N VAL A 37 -0.13 6.94 -21.27
CA VAL A 37 -1.16 5.98 -20.86
C VAL A 37 -0.74 4.58 -21.27
N VAL A 38 -0.67 3.65 -20.30
CA VAL A 38 -0.23 2.26 -20.52
C VAL A 38 -1.28 1.23 -20.16
N ALA A 39 -2.30 1.62 -19.38
CA ALA A 39 -3.38 0.73 -18.95
C ALA A 39 -4.63 1.54 -18.57
N PHE A 40 -5.69 0.82 -18.25
CA PHE A 40 -6.94 1.39 -17.77
C PHE A 40 -7.52 0.57 -16.62
N GLY A 41 -8.14 1.28 -15.67
CA GLY A 41 -9.16 0.74 -14.79
C GLY A 41 -10.54 1.05 -15.33
N GLY A 42 -11.53 0.22 -15.06
CA GLY A 42 -12.91 0.47 -15.47
C GLY A 42 -13.91 0.16 -14.37
N ARG A 43 -14.71 1.15 -13.94
CA ARG A 43 -15.76 1.00 -12.93
C ARG A 43 -17.14 0.98 -13.58
N VAL A 44 -17.99 0.01 -13.23
CA VAL A 44 -19.39 -0.01 -13.70
C VAL A 44 -20.14 1.23 -13.22
N LEU A 45 -21.01 1.77 -14.08
CA LEU A 45 -21.86 2.91 -13.75
C LEU A 45 -23.09 2.50 -12.92
N SER A 46 -23.64 1.30 -13.18
CA SER A 46 -24.82 0.79 -12.50
C SER A 46 -24.45 -0.41 -11.62
N THR A 47 -24.98 -0.43 -10.41
CA THR A 47 -24.83 -1.52 -9.43
C THR A 47 -26.00 -2.52 -9.47
N GLU A 48 -26.96 -2.36 -10.37
CA GLU A 48 -28.13 -3.23 -10.47
C GLU A 48 -27.78 -4.68 -10.79
N ASN A 49 -26.76 -4.89 -11.60
CA ASN A 49 -26.27 -6.23 -11.93
C ASN A 49 -25.15 -6.67 -10.98
N LYS A 50 -25.51 -7.29 -9.86
CA LYS A 50 -24.56 -7.81 -8.84
C LYS A 50 -23.57 -8.88 -9.35
N LYS A 51 -23.78 -9.41 -10.57
CA LYS A 51 -22.86 -10.39 -11.20
C LYS A 51 -21.65 -9.72 -11.85
N LEU A 52 -21.70 -8.42 -12.12
CA LEU A 52 -20.57 -7.70 -12.72
C LEU A 52 -19.58 -7.26 -11.65
N ALA A 53 -18.30 -7.55 -11.88
CA ALA A 53 -17.24 -7.01 -11.03
C ALA A 53 -17.30 -5.48 -11.00
N LYS A 54 -17.28 -4.88 -9.79
CA LYS A 54 -17.33 -3.41 -9.60
C LYS A 54 -16.21 -2.73 -10.38
N TYR A 55 -15.00 -3.28 -10.32
CA TYR A 55 -13.83 -2.81 -11.07
C TYR A 55 -13.24 -3.91 -11.95
N VAL A 56 -12.72 -3.50 -13.10
CA VAL A 56 -11.92 -4.33 -14.01
C VAL A 56 -10.68 -3.54 -14.38
N ASN A 57 -9.52 -4.16 -14.36
CA ASN A 57 -8.25 -3.55 -14.74
C ASN A 57 -7.72 -4.16 -16.02
N SER A 58 -6.87 -3.42 -16.75
CA SER A 58 -6.07 -3.99 -17.84
C SER A 58 -5.23 -5.16 -17.30
N PRO A 59 -5.05 -6.22 -18.09
CA PRO A 59 -4.12 -7.30 -17.77
C PRO A 59 -2.67 -6.80 -17.88
N GLU A 60 -1.73 -7.60 -17.38
CA GLU A 60 -0.29 -7.42 -17.69
C GLU A 60 -0.07 -7.43 -19.21
N SER A 61 0.86 -6.60 -19.69
CA SER A 61 1.19 -6.51 -21.11
C SER A 61 2.65 -6.10 -21.30
N GLU A 62 3.13 -6.05 -22.56
CA GLU A 62 4.49 -5.59 -22.87
C GLU A 62 4.80 -4.16 -22.39
N ILE A 63 3.77 -3.32 -22.23
CA ILE A 63 3.90 -1.91 -21.84
C ILE A 63 3.34 -1.61 -20.43
N TYR A 64 2.72 -2.57 -19.76
CA TYR A 64 2.09 -2.39 -18.46
C TYR A 64 2.42 -3.52 -17.51
N HIS A 65 3.12 -3.18 -16.43
CA HIS A 65 3.37 -4.06 -15.30
C HIS A 65 2.75 -3.44 -14.06
N LYS A 66 1.61 -3.98 -13.64
CA LYS A 66 0.83 -3.44 -12.51
C LYS A 66 1.64 -3.28 -11.23
N SER A 67 2.60 -4.17 -11.02
CA SER A 67 3.52 -4.14 -9.88
C SER A 67 4.49 -2.95 -9.88
N ASN A 68 4.62 -2.23 -11.00
CA ASN A 68 5.56 -1.13 -11.18
C ASN A 68 4.86 0.21 -11.45
N GLU A 69 3.53 0.25 -11.41
CA GLU A 69 2.76 1.46 -11.70
C GLU A 69 1.89 1.84 -10.49
N LEU A 70 1.73 3.13 -10.28
CA LEU A 70 0.84 3.71 -9.28
C LEU A 70 -0.12 4.67 -9.97
N TYR A 71 -1.41 4.51 -9.70
CA TYR A 71 -2.40 5.44 -10.22
C TYR A 71 -2.20 6.83 -9.61
N GLY A 72 -2.24 7.85 -10.45
CA GLY A 72 -2.07 9.24 -10.03
C GLY A 72 -0.64 9.75 -9.96
N ILE A 73 0.39 8.87 -9.98
CA ILE A 73 1.80 9.27 -9.76
C ILE A 73 2.31 10.36 -10.72
N TYR A 74 1.87 10.35 -11.97
CA TYR A 74 2.25 11.37 -12.96
C TYR A 74 1.81 12.76 -12.52
N PHE A 75 0.60 12.89 -12.01
CA PHE A 75 0.02 14.16 -11.55
C PHE A 75 0.54 14.54 -10.16
N ALA A 76 0.74 13.55 -9.29
CA ALA A 76 1.12 13.75 -7.90
C ALA A 76 2.60 14.09 -7.68
N LYS A 77 3.51 13.66 -8.55
CA LYS A 77 4.97 13.70 -8.34
C LYS A 77 5.53 15.06 -7.93
N GLN A 78 5.02 16.15 -8.51
CA GLN A 78 5.48 17.51 -8.17
C GLN A 78 4.98 17.95 -6.78
N ALA A 79 3.74 17.63 -6.45
CA ALA A 79 3.18 17.91 -5.14
C ALA A 79 3.84 17.06 -4.06
N ILE A 80 4.17 15.79 -4.35
CA ILE A 80 4.92 14.91 -3.45
C ILE A 80 6.28 15.54 -3.11
N VAL A 81 7.05 15.95 -4.11
CA VAL A 81 8.36 16.59 -3.88
C VAL A 81 8.21 17.91 -3.11
N LYS A 82 7.25 18.75 -3.48
CA LYS A 82 7.03 20.06 -2.84
C LYS A 82 6.65 19.93 -1.37
N GLN A 83 5.85 18.92 -1.02
CA GLN A 83 5.35 18.70 0.33
C GLN A 83 6.18 17.70 1.13
N ASP A 84 7.19 17.09 0.48
CA ASP A 84 8.00 15.98 1.02
C ASP A 84 7.13 14.91 1.67
N ARG A 85 6.04 14.53 0.99
CA ARG A 85 5.03 13.62 1.52
C ARG A 85 4.19 13.01 0.40
N CYS A 86 3.91 11.71 0.51
CA CYS A 86 2.98 10.99 -0.36
C CYS A 86 1.81 10.42 0.46
N PHE A 87 0.58 10.63 0.00
CA PHE A 87 -0.59 9.91 0.50
C PHE A 87 -0.81 8.67 -0.34
N LEU A 88 -0.99 7.53 0.33
CA LEU A 88 -1.32 6.25 -0.30
C LEU A 88 -2.77 5.88 0.04
N VAL A 89 -3.57 5.64 -0.98
CA VAL A 89 -4.96 5.18 -0.91
C VAL A 89 -5.16 3.91 -1.73
N GLU A 90 -6.36 3.32 -1.69
CA GLU A 90 -6.61 2.05 -2.38
C GLU A 90 -7.10 2.23 -3.82
N GLY A 91 -7.99 3.19 -4.08
CA GLY A 91 -8.80 3.26 -5.29
C GLY A 91 -8.57 4.47 -6.18
N TYR A 92 -9.05 4.35 -7.42
CA TYR A 92 -9.02 5.42 -8.42
C TYR A 92 -9.81 6.65 -8.00
N THR A 93 -11.01 6.42 -7.45
CA THR A 93 -11.92 7.48 -7.01
C THR A 93 -11.36 8.27 -5.84
N ASP A 94 -10.66 7.60 -4.93
CA ASP A 94 -10.02 8.24 -3.79
C ASP A 94 -8.97 9.27 -4.24
N VAL A 95 -8.11 8.86 -5.19
CA VAL A 95 -7.11 9.77 -5.77
C VAL A 95 -7.77 10.98 -6.44
N ILE A 96 -8.82 10.75 -7.24
CA ILE A 96 -9.49 11.82 -7.98
C ILE A 96 -10.15 12.81 -7.02
N SER A 97 -10.89 12.32 -6.03
CA SER A 97 -11.62 13.18 -5.09
C SER A 97 -10.68 13.94 -4.16
N MET A 98 -9.60 13.33 -3.69
CA MET A 98 -8.57 14.02 -2.93
C MET A 98 -7.89 15.11 -3.77
N HIS A 99 -7.53 14.80 -5.01
CA HIS A 99 -6.92 15.76 -5.92
C HIS A 99 -7.86 16.93 -6.22
N GLN A 100 -9.14 16.68 -6.44
CA GLN A 100 -10.16 17.73 -6.63
C GLN A 100 -10.34 18.60 -5.39
N SER A 101 -10.20 18.05 -4.20
CA SER A 101 -10.25 18.81 -2.94
C SER A 101 -8.96 19.55 -2.64
N GLY A 102 -7.93 19.48 -3.52
CA GLY A 102 -6.64 20.18 -3.36
C GLY A 102 -5.56 19.37 -2.64
N VAL A 103 -5.78 18.08 -2.36
CA VAL A 103 -4.76 17.17 -1.84
C VAL A 103 -4.13 16.41 -3.02
N GLU A 104 -3.14 17.06 -3.67
CA GLU A 104 -2.61 16.62 -4.96
C GLU A 104 -1.51 15.54 -4.85
N ASN A 105 -0.88 15.39 -3.69
CA ASN A 105 0.23 14.44 -3.44
C ASN A 105 -0.26 13.03 -3.09
N VAL A 106 -1.25 12.53 -3.82
CA VAL A 106 -1.94 11.26 -3.57
C VAL A 106 -1.78 10.28 -4.72
N VAL A 107 -1.58 8.99 -4.39
CA VAL A 107 -1.46 7.87 -5.33
C VAL A 107 -2.24 6.66 -4.82
N ALA A 108 -2.57 5.73 -5.72
CA ALA A 108 -3.23 4.48 -5.36
C ALA A 108 -2.53 3.25 -5.93
N SER A 109 -2.54 2.15 -5.16
CA SER A 109 -2.10 0.82 -5.61
C SER A 109 -3.10 0.13 -6.55
N SER A 110 -4.33 0.66 -6.65
CA SER A 110 -5.38 0.25 -7.58
C SER A 110 -5.83 -1.21 -7.46
N GLY A 111 -6.17 -1.62 -6.23
CA GLY A 111 -6.79 -2.93 -5.96
C GLY A 111 -5.80 -4.09 -5.98
N THR A 112 -4.55 -3.85 -5.64
CA THR A 112 -3.54 -4.86 -5.31
C THR A 112 -2.84 -4.51 -4.00
N SER A 113 -2.31 -5.52 -3.33
CA SER A 113 -1.34 -5.28 -2.27
C SER A 113 -0.17 -4.45 -2.83
N LEU A 114 0.33 -3.53 -2.02
CA LEU A 114 1.50 -2.71 -2.38
C LEU A 114 2.69 -3.62 -2.72
N THR A 115 3.45 -3.25 -3.74
CA THR A 115 4.60 -4.03 -4.23
C THR A 115 5.91 -3.28 -4.02
N PRO A 116 7.07 -3.98 -3.96
CA PRO A 116 8.37 -3.32 -3.89
C PRO A 116 8.63 -2.36 -5.06
N GLY A 117 8.12 -2.67 -6.26
CA GLY A 117 8.22 -1.77 -7.43
C GLY A 117 7.49 -0.45 -7.22
N GLN A 118 6.27 -0.51 -6.69
CA GLN A 118 5.45 0.66 -6.36
C GLN A 118 6.07 1.48 -5.22
N ILE A 119 6.63 0.82 -4.21
CA ILE A 119 7.31 1.50 -3.09
C ILE A 119 8.52 2.28 -3.61
N ARG A 120 9.39 1.64 -4.40
CA ARG A 120 10.55 2.32 -5.01
C ARG A 120 10.15 3.47 -5.92
N LEU A 121 8.96 3.42 -6.52
CA LEU A 121 8.44 4.51 -7.33
C LEU A 121 8.13 5.76 -6.48
N ILE A 122 7.53 5.58 -5.29
CA ILE A 122 7.29 6.67 -4.33
C ILE A 122 8.62 7.18 -3.74
N HIS A 123 9.51 6.25 -3.37
CA HIS A 123 10.79 6.53 -2.73
C HIS A 123 11.70 7.44 -3.58
N ARG A 124 11.48 7.49 -4.89
CA ARG A 124 12.19 8.43 -5.79
C ARG A 124 11.87 9.90 -5.50
N PHE A 125 10.77 10.20 -4.82
CA PHE A 125 10.26 11.55 -4.61
C PHE A 125 10.23 11.96 -3.14
N THR A 126 10.02 11.03 -2.23
CA THR A 126 9.97 11.27 -0.78
C THR A 126 10.21 9.97 -0.01
N ASN A 127 10.72 10.11 1.23
CA ASN A 127 10.77 9.01 2.19
C ASN A 127 9.53 8.97 3.11
N ASN A 128 8.64 9.97 3.02
CA ASN A 128 7.53 10.14 3.94
C ASN A 128 6.22 9.72 3.27
N ILE A 129 5.56 8.71 3.82
CA ILE A 129 4.30 8.20 3.33
C ILE A 129 3.24 8.21 4.44
N THR A 130 2.03 8.61 4.10
CA THR A 130 0.87 8.44 4.98
C THR A 130 -0.15 7.57 4.28
N VAL A 131 -0.45 6.42 4.88
CA VAL A 131 -1.47 5.51 4.40
C VAL A 131 -2.81 5.91 4.99
N LEU A 132 -3.79 6.17 4.12
CA LEU A 132 -5.16 6.48 4.54
C LEU A 132 -6.01 5.22 4.43
N TYR A 133 -6.64 4.87 5.53
CA TYR A 133 -7.57 3.77 5.61
C TYR A 133 -9.00 4.25 5.84
N ASP A 134 -9.96 3.58 5.21
CA ASP A 134 -11.35 3.64 5.64
C ASP A 134 -11.48 3.06 7.05
N GLY A 135 -12.57 3.39 7.74
CA GLY A 135 -12.80 2.95 9.13
C GLY A 135 -13.03 1.44 9.30
N ASP A 136 -12.84 0.61 8.27
CA ASP A 136 -13.01 -0.85 8.36
C ASP A 136 -11.81 -1.53 9.03
N MET A 137 -11.96 -1.82 10.32
CA MET A 137 -10.93 -2.48 11.13
C MET A 137 -10.52 -3.86 10.62
N ALA A 138 -11.39 -4.61 9.94
CA ALA A 138 -11.06 -5.92 9.37
C ALA A 138 -10.13 -5.77 8.17
N GLY A 139 -10.41 -4.81 7.28
CA GLY A 139 -9.57 -4.45 6.15
C GLY A 139 -8.20 -3.96 6.60
N ILE A 140 -8.15 -3.11 7.64
CA ILE A 140 -6.91 -2.59 8.22
C ILE A 140 -5.99 -3.73 8.70
N LYS A 141 -6.51 -4.68 9.45
CA LYS A 141 -5.73 -5.84 9.94
C LYS A 141 -5.13 -6.69 8.82
N ALA A 142 -5.85 -6.81 7.70
CA ALA A 142 -5.35 -7.52 6.53
C ALA A 142 -4.24 -6.75 5.82
N SER A 143 -4.35 -5.43 5.72
CA SER A 143 -3.41 -4.57 4.98
C SER A 143 -2.12 -4.26 5.75
N ILE A 144 -2.15 -4.25 7.08
CA ILE A 144 -0.96 -3.99 7.94
C ILE A 144 0.25 -4.86 7.58
N ARG A 145 0.01 -6.11 7.15
CA ARG A 145 1.11 -7.01 6.75
C ARG A 145 1.88 -6.52 5.52
N GLY A 146 1.21 -5.79 4.63
CA GLY A 146 1.84 -5.22 3.43
C GLY A 146 2.71 -3.99 3.71
N ILE A 147 2.50 -3.33 4.86
CA ILE A 147 3.22 -2.09 5.18
C ILE A 147 4.66 -2.37 5.66
N ASP A 148 4.95 -3.54 6.21
CA ASP A 148 6.31 -3.89 6.62
C ASP A 148 7.33 -3.77 5.46
N MET A 149 6.89 -3.95 4.20
CA MET A 149 7.72 -3.70 3.01
C MET A 149 8.14 -2.23 2.85
N LEU A 150 7.33 -1.29 3.30
CA LEU A 150 7.71 0.13 3.31
C LEU A 150 8.80 0.40 4.36
N LEU A 151 8.72 -0.26 5.53
CA LEU A 151 9.77 -0.18 6.55
C LEU A 151 11.08 -0.77 6.06
N GLU A 152 11.03 -1.88 5.32
CA GLU A 152 12.18 -2.56 4.74
C GLU A 152 12.91 -1.67 3.70
N GLU A 153 12.17 -0.88 2.94
CA GLU A 153 12.71 0.12 2.01
C GLU A 153 13.14 1.44 2.72
N GLY A 154 13.11 1.51 4.05
CA GLY A 154 13.56 2.66 4.85
C GLY A 154 12.63 3.86 4.83
N MET A 155 11.34 3.67 4.57
CA MET A 155 10.38 4.77 4.54
C MET A 155 9.82 5.11 5.92
N ASN A 156 9.55 6.40 6.14
CA ASN A 156 8.84 6.91 7.32
C ASN A 156 7.33 6.77 7.08
N ILE A 157 6.67 5.98 7.89
CA ILE A 157 5.28 5.61 7.65
C ILE A 157 4.38 6.18 8.74
N LYS A 158 3.37 6.90 8.30
CA LYS A 158 2.23 7.28 9.13
C LYS A 158 0.96 6.63 8.62
N VAL A 159 0.01 6.47 9.51
CA VAL A 159 -1.33 5.95 9.24
C VAL A 159 -2.35 6.97 9.71
N CYS A 160 -3.38 7.18 8.95
CA CYS A 160 -4.53 7.96 9.35
C CYS A 160 -5.80 7.15 9.05
N LEU A 161 -6.61 6.93 10.08
CA LEU A 161 -7.92 6.32 9.94
C LEU A 161 -8.94 7.43 9.71
N LEU A 162 -9.77 7.23 8.70
CA LEU A 162 -10.93 8.09 8.48
C LEU A 162 -12.06 7.71 9.44
N PRO A 163 -13.01 8.63 9.71
CA PRO A 163 -14.16 8.33 10.54
C PRO A 163 -14.98 7.15 10.00
N ASP A 164 -15.67 6.44 10.89
CA ASP A 164 -16.53 5.31 10.54
C ASP A 164 -17.53 5.66 9.43
N GLY A 165 -17.51 4.84 8.36
CA GLY A 165 -18.36 4.98 7.19
C GLY A 165 -17.83 5.93 6.12
N ASP A 166 -16.65 6.52 6.32
CA ASP A 166 -15.96 7.30 5.28
C ASP A 166 -14.77 6.53 4.69
N ASP A 167 -14.69 6.57 3.37
CA ASP A 167 -13.50 6.31 2.57
C ASP A 167 -12.87 7.65 2.13
N PRO A 168 -11.65 7.67 1.58
CA PRO A 168 -11.02 8.91 1.14
C PRO A 168 -11.86 9.70 0.12
N ASP A 169 -12.60 9.03 -0.75
CA ASP A 169 -13.51 9.63 -1.73
C ASP A 169 -14.65 10.38 -1.04
N SER A 170 -15.38 9.72 -0.13
CA SER A 170 -16.52 10.34 0.58
C SER A 170 -16.07 11.46 1.52
N PHE A 171 -14.94 11.28 2.20
CA PHE A 171 -14.40 12.28 3.10
C PHE A 171 -13.94 13.54 2.35
N ALA A 172 -13.22 13.37 1.21
CA ALA A 172 -12.78 14.48 0.38
C ALA A 172 -13.94 15.29 -0.22
N ARG A 173 -15.10 14.66 -0.44
CA ARG A 173 -16.31 15.38 -0.91
C ARG A 173 -17.01 16.18 0.17
N LYS A 174 -16.85 15.81 1.44
CA LYS A 174 -17.47 16.50 2.58
C LYS A 174 -16.62 17.67 3.09
N HIS A 175 -15.32 17.66 2.82
CA HIS A 175 -14.35 18.59 3.38
C HIS A 175 -13.53 19.27 2.29
N ASN A 176 -13.16 20.52 2.52
CA ASN A 176 -12.19 21.21 1.66
C ASN A 176 -10.73 20.78 1.98
N ALA A 177 -9.77 21.19 1.14
CA ALA A 177 -8.37 20.79 1.30
C ALA A 177 -7.78 21.14 2.67
N THR A 178 -8.12 22.31 3.21
CA THR A 178 -7.62 22.78 4.51
C THR A 178 -8.15 21.91 5.64
N GLU A 179 -9.45 21.62 5.65
CA GLU A 179 -10.10 20.75 6.64
C GLU A 179 -9.56 19.32 6.54
N PHE A 180 -9.38 18.81 5.32
CA PHE A 180 -8.84 17.48 5.09
C PHE A 180 -7.40 17.37 5.64
N GLN A 181 -6.53 18.32 5.29
CA GLN A 181 -5.14 18.33 5.78
C GLN A 181 -5.06 18.53 7.30
N GLN A 182 -5.93 19.36 7.87
CA GLN A 182 -6.01 19.55 9.31
C GLN A 182 -6.42 18.24 10.01
N PHE A 183 -7.44 17.56 9.50
CA PHE A 183 -7.88 16.26 10.03
C PHE A 183 -6.73 15.25 10.03
N ILE A 184 -6.02 15.11 8.91
CA ILE A 184 -4.87 14.19 8.82
C ILE A 184 -3.81 14.55 9.87
N LYS A 185 -3.45 15.83 9.98
CA LYS A 185 -2.43 16.31 10.93
C LYS A 185 -2.79 15.97 12.38
N GLU A 186 -4.06 16.01 12.74
CA GLU A 186 -4.54 15.74 14.09
C GLU A 186 -4.69 14.25 14.39
N HIS A 187 -4.95 13.41 13.36
CA HIS A 187 -5.30 12.00 13.54
C HIS A 187 -4.24 11.03 12.98
N GLU A 188 -3.23 11.53 12.26
CA GLU A 188 -2.15 10.67 11.80
C GLU A 188 -1.29 10.20 12.97
N THR A 189 -0.91 8.94 12.94
CA THR A 189 -0.02 8.35 13.92
C THR A 189 1.08 7.54 13.24
N ASP A 190 2.20 7.38 13.92
CA ASP A 190 3.27 6.49 13.47
C ASP A 190 2.76 5.05 13.30
N PHE A 191 3.23 4.37 12.25
CA PHE A 191 2.76 3.03 11.92
C PHE A 191 3.06 1.98 12.99
N ILE A 192 4.26 1.99 13.55
CA ILE A 192 4.65 1.01 14.59
C ILE A 192 3.81 1.21 15.84
N ARG A 193 3.60 2.47 16.24
CA ARG A 193 2.71 2.81 17.36
C ARG A 193 1.27 2.40 17.10
N PHE A 194 0.76 2.68 15.89
CA PHE A 194 -0.59 2.29 15.47
C PHE A 194 -0.76 0.76 15.53
N LYS A 195 0.17 0.02 14.90
CA LYS A 195 0.18 -1.44 14.88
C LYS A 195 0.24 -2.02 16.30
N THR A 196 1.08 -1.46 17.16
CA THR A 196 1.23 -1.90 18.54
C THR A 196 -0.07 -1.72 19.32
N ASN A 197 -0.70 -0.55 19.24
CA ASN A 197 -1.97 -0.28 19.93
C ASN A 197 -3.09 -1.21 19.44
N LEU A 198 -3.23 -1.37 18.12
CA LEU A 198 -4.23 -2.24 17.52
C LEU A 198 -4.10 -3.69 17.99
N LEU A 199 -2.88 -4.23 18.00
CA LEU A 199 -2.62 -5.60 18.44
C LEU A 199 -2.76 -5.74 19.96
N LEU A 200 -2.50 -4.69 20.75
CA LEU A 200 -2.71 -4.68 22.20
C LEU A 200 -4.21 -4.81 22.54
N GLU A 201 -5.07 -4.10 21.83
CA GLU A 201 -6.53 -4.22 22.00
C GLU A 201 -7.00 -5.64 21.74
N ASP A 202 -6.51 -6.28 20.66
CA ASP A 202 -6.86 -7.66 20.32
C ASP A 202 -6.31 -8.71 21.30
N ALA A 203 -5.11 -8.50 21.81
CA ALA A 203 -4.47 -9.44 22.72
C ALA A 203 -5.11 -9.42 24.13
N GLY A 204 -5.63 -8.27 24.56
CA GLY A 204 -6.23 -8.14 25.88
C GLY A 204 -5.30 -8.63 27.00
N LYS A 205 -5.80 -9.55 27.84
CA LYS A 205 -5.06 -10.17 28.94
C LYS A 205 -4.50 -11.56 28.61
N ASP A 206 -4.71 -12.06 27.38
CA ASP A 206 -4.24 -13.39 26.96
C ASP A 206 -2.71 -13.39 26.78
N PRO A 207 -1.95 -14.19 27.57
CA PRO A 207 -0.49 -14.20 27.49
C PRO A 207 0.02 -14.77 26.16
N ILE A 208 -0.69 -15.69 25.50
CA ILE A 208 -0.29 -16.25 24.21
C ILE A 208 -0.42 -15.20 23.13
N LYS A 209 -1.56 -14.52 23.06
CA LYS A 209 -1.78 -13.42 22.11
C LYS A 209 -0.82 -12.26 22.33
N ARG A 210 -0.44 -11.98 23.60
CA ARG A 210 0.57 -10.98 23.90
C ARG A 210 1.96 -11.36 23.38
N ALA A 211 2.34 -12.63 23.48
CA ALA A 211 3.59 -13.13 22.91
C ALA A 211 3.60 -13.03 21.37
N GLU A 212 2.48 -13.38 20.72
CA GLU A 212 2.30 -13.23 19.27
C GLU A 212 2.40 -11.75 18.84
N LEU A 213 1.79 -10.84 19.60
CA LEU A 213 1.89 -9.39 19.38
C LEU A 213 3.34 -8.93 19.43
N ILE A 214 4.06 -9.25 20.52
CA ILE A 214 5.47 -8.87 20.69
C ILE A 214 6.29 -9.39 19.51
N ASN A 215 6.10 -10.65 19.13
CA ASN A 215 6.75 -11.25 17.96
C ASN A 215 6.46 -10.50 16.66
N ASN A 216 5.24 -10.02 16.48
CA ASN A 216 4.82 -9.27 15.30
C ASN A 216 5.50 -7.89 15.23
N ILE A 217 5.58 -7.19 16.37
CA ILE A 217 6.24 -5.87 16.46
C ILE A 217 7.76 -6.02 16.26
N VAL A 218 8.38 -7.02 16.90
CA VAL A 218 9.81 -7.34 16.70
C VAL A 218 10.10 -7.62 15.22
N GLN A 219 9.20 -8.31 14.50
CA GLN A 219 9.34 -8.54 13.07
C GLN A 219 9.35 -7.21 12.29
N SER A 220 8.39 -6.31 12.55
CA SER A 220 8.34 -5.01 11.87
C SER A 220 9.56 -4.14 12.17
N ILE A 221 10.05 -4.12 13.41
CA ILE A 221 11.25 -3.36 13.76
C ILE A 221 12.49 -3.96 13.11
N SER A 222 12.58 -5.30 13.00
CA SER A 222 13.76 -5.98 12.47
C SER A 222 14.05 -5.67 11.00
N VAL A 223 13.04 -5.34 10.20
CA VAL A 223 13.21 -5.03 8.77
C VAL A 223 13.68 -3.59 8.52
N ILE A 224 13.60 -2.70 9.50
CA ILE A 224 14.05 -1.30 9.37
C ILE A 224 15.56 -1.26 9.14
N PRO A 225 16.06 -0.60 8.07
CA PRO A 225 17.49 -0.59 7.74
C PRO A 225 18.36 0.15 8.78
N GLU A 226 17.90 1.33 9.25
CA GLU A 226 18.67 2.21 10.10
C GLU A 226 18.67 1.76 11.56
N ALA A 227 19.87 1.56 12.14
CA ALA A 227 20.03 1.09 13.52
C ALA A 227 19.46 2.06 14.55
N ILE A 228 19.62 3.38 14.34
CA ILE A 228 19.11 4.41 15.26
C ILE A 228 17.59 4.40 15.28
N VAL A 229 16.96 4.27 14.13
CA VAL A 229 15.48 4.21 14.03
C VAL A 229 14.96 2.97 14.74
N ARG A 230 15.60 1.81 14.56
CA ARG A 230 15.26 0.59 15.33
C ARG A 230 15.35 0.79 16.84
N ASP A 231 16.43 1.42 17.33
CA ASP A 231 16.62 1.67 18.77
C ASP A 231 15.51 2.56 19.36
N VAL A 232 15.10 3.60 18.62
CA VAL A 232 13.97 4.47 19.01
C VAL A 232 12.68 3.67 19.13
N TYR A 233 12.35 2.84 18.12
CA TYR A 233 11.14 2.02 18.16
C TYR A 233 11.19 0.93 19.22
N ILE A 234 12.35 0.33 19.49
CA ILE A 234 12.53 -0.65 20.57
C ILE A 234 12.16 -0.01 21.92
N LYS A 235 12.67 1.18 22.22
CA LYS A 235 12.38 1.90 23.47
C LYS A 235 10.90 2.26 23.58
N GLU A 236 10.33 2.79 22.52
CA GLU A 236 8.91 3.14 22.49
C GLU A 236 8.01 1.91 22.68
N CYS A 237 8.27 0.84 21.96
CA CYS A 237 7.51 -0.41 22.08
C CYS A 237 7.74 -1.09 23.43
N GLY A 238 8.95 -1.02 23.99
CA GLY A 238 9.24 -1.52 25.33
C GLY A 238 8.34 -0.88 26.39
N GLN A 239 8.17 0.43 26.32
CA GLN A 239 7.26 1.17 27.21
C GLN A 239 5.79 0.81 26.99
N LEU A 240 5.31 0.79 25.73
CA LEU A 240 3.93 0.46 25.38
C LEU A 240 3.56 -0.98 25.77
N LEU A 241 4.46 -1.92 25.52
CA LEU A 241 4.25 -3.35 25.78
C LEU A 241 4.60 -3.77 27.21
N ARG A 242 5.24 -2.88 27.99
CA ARG A 242 5.79 -3.17 29.33
C ARG A 242 6.74 -4.37 29.30
N VAL A 243 7.67 -4.35 28.35
CA VAL A 243 8.70 -5.37 28.13
C VAL A 243 10.06 -4.70 28.25
N GLU A 244 11.03 -5.39 28.81
CA GLU A 244 12.39 -4.88 28.92
C GLU A 244 13.03 -4.65 27.54
N ASP A 245 13.63 -3.49 27.31
CA ASP A 245 14.28 -3.12 26.07
C ASP A 245 15.34 -4.14 25.64
N LYS A 246 16.09 -4.69 26.60
CA LYS A 246 17.12 -5.73 26.36
C LYS A 246 16.56 -6.97 25.66
N LEU A 247 15.34 -7.38 26.03
CA LEU A 247 14.69 -8.52 25.39
C LEU A 247 14.35 -8.20 23.94
N LEU A 248 13.77 -7.00 23.67
CA LEU A 248 13.43 -6.58 22.33
C LEU A 248 14.69 -6.42 21.46
N VAL A 249 15.77 -5.83 21.99
CA VAL A 249 17.06 -5.72 21.28
C VAL A 249 17.56 -7.10 20.85
N SER A 250 17.57 -8.07 21.79
CA SER A 250 18.02 -9.44 21.53
C SER A 250 17.20 -10.12 20.43
N GLU A 251 15.88 -10.03 20.52
CA GLU A 251 14.98 -10.65 19.53
C GLU A 251 15.05 -9.99 18.14
N VAL A 252 15.20 -8.67 18.07
CA VAL A 252 15.43 -7.95 16.81
C VAL A 252 16.76 -8.37 16.18
N ALA A 253 17.85 -8.44 16.95
CA ALA A 253 19.17 -8.86 16.47
C ALA A 253 19.11 -10.28 15.89
N LYS A 254 18.52 -11.22 16.63
CA LYS A 254 18.35 -12.62 16.21
C LYS A 254 17.59 -12.75 14.88
N ARG A 255 16.51 -11.97 14.69
CA ARG A 255 15.75 -12.00 13.42
C ARG A 255 16.57 -11.48 12.25
N ARG A 256 17.35 -10.41 12.45
CA ARG A 256 18.24 -9.86 11.43
C ARG A 256 19.35 -10.84 11.03
N GLU A 257 19.92 -11.58 11.98
CA GLU A 257 20.90 -12.64 11.69
C GLU A 257 20.27 -13.73 10.82
N ILE A 258 19.08 -14.23 11.18
CA ILE A 258 18.36 -15.25 10.42
C ILE A 258 18.04 -14.74 8.99
N GLN A 259 17.68 -13.49 8.83
CA GLN A 259 17.40 -12.90 7.53
C GLN A 259 18.67 -12.81 6.68
N ALA A 260 19.77 -12.31 7.24
CA ALA A 260 21.07 -12.24 6.56
C ALA A 260 21.59 -13.62 6.12
N GLU A 261 21.39 -14.66 6.93
CA GLU A 261 21.76 -16.03 6.57
C GLU A 261 20.92 -16.58 5.40
N LYS A 262 19.64 -16.22 5.32
CA LYS A 262 18.75 -16.62 4.21
C LYS A 262 19.17 -15.95 2.89
N GLU A 263 19.52 -14.66 2.94
CA GLU A 263 19.94 -13.89 1.77
C GLU A 263 21.32 -14.36 1.25
N ASN A 264 22.21 -14.81 2.13
CA ASN A 264 23.54 -15.30 1.78
C ASN A 264 23.57 -16.78 1.33
N LYS A 265 22.46 -17.53 1.40
CA LYS A 265 22.41 -18.89 0.83
C LYS A 265 22.34 -18.81 -0.69
N PRO A 266 23.33 -19.38 -1.44
CA PRO A 266 23.25 -19.40 -2.89
C PRO A 266 22.00 -20.18 -3.31
N THR A 267 21.19 -19.58 -4.17
CA THR A 267 20.13 -20.26 -4.90
C THR A 267 20.78 -21.39 -5.71
N LEU A 268 20.69 -22.62 -5.23
CA LEU A 268 21.03 -23.81 -6.01
C LEU A 268 20.04 -23.87 -7.19
N ASN A 269 20.44 -23.31 -8.32
CA ASN A 269 19.78 -23.57 -9.58
C ASN A 269 19.87 -25.08 -9.83
N THR A 270 18.77 -25.77 -9.64
CA THR A 270 18.60 -27.15 -10.07
C THR A 270 18.60 -27.15 -11.59
N VAL A 271 19.79 -27.29 -12.17
CA VAL A 271 19.93 -27.61 -13.58
C VAL A 271 19.44 -29.06 -13.72
N SER A 272 18.20 -29.20 -14.16
CA SER A 272 17.65 -30.50 -14.56
C SER A 272 18.32 -30.90 -15.88
N TYR A 273 19.30 -31.79 -15.80
CA TYR A 273 19.76 -32.53 -16.96
C TYR A 273 18.73 -33.60 -17.29
N THR A 274 17.90 -33.32 -18.31
CA THR A 274 17.15 -34.37 -18.99
C THR A 274 18.07 -35.02 -20.02
N HIS A 275 18.38 -36.29 -19.80
CA HIS A 275 18.93 -37.19 -20.80
C HIS A 275 17.86 -37.65 -21.75
#